data_06ae4832dd393ae9d62d6e7ae08520ac
#
_entry.id   06ae4832dd393ae9d62d6e7ae08520ac
#
_cell.length_a   1.000
_cell.length_b   1.000
_cell.length_c   1.000
_cell.angle_alpha   90.00
_cell.angle_beta   90.00
_cell.angle_gamma   90.00
#
_symmetry.space_group_name_H-M   'P 1'
#
loop_
_entity.id
_entity.type
_entity.pdbx_description
1 polymer ?
#
loop_
_entity_poly.entity_id
_entity_poly.type
_entity_poly.pdbx_seq_one_letter_code
_entity_poly.pdbx_strand_id
1 'polypeptide(L)'
;MRLFFSNDLRLLNLQRGTLMAGKQDDLSGCTFEVHGKVQGVFFRKYAAEFAKVNGLVGWIMNTESGTVVGEFEGPSVSVDAFKHWLRNIGSPKSQIDRCQFKNERRISQLHFENFNIRR
;
A
#
# COMPACT_ATOMS: atom_id res chain seq x y z
N MET A 1 -6.01 -16.22 6.03
CA MET A 1 -5.92 -15.75 5.74
C MET A 1 -5.75 -15.43 5.79
N ARG A 2 -5.79 -15.33 5.57
CA ARG A 2 -5.59 -14.71 5.24
C ARG A 2 -6.03 -14.36 5.06
N LEU A 3 -6.18 -14.30 4.59
CA LEU A 3 -6.45 -13.70 4.16
C LEU A 3 -6.73 -13.66 4.07
N PHE A 4 -6.80 -13.65 3.87
CA PHE A 4 -7.04 -13.35 3.43
C PHE A 4 -7.22 -13.48 3.22
N PHE A 5 -6.98 -13.62 2.97
CA PHE A 5 -7.11 -13.50 2.37
C PHE A 5 -6.77 -13.67 1.82
N SER A 6 -6.69 -13.48 1.78
CA SER A 6 -6.43 -13.45 1.03
C SER A 6 -6.08 -13.71 0.18
N ASN A 7 -5.41 -13.85 0.28
CA ASN A 7 -5.14 -14.45 -0.92
C ASN A 7 -6.32 -14.91 -1.65
N ASP A 8 -7.25 -15.34 -0.99
CA ASP A 8 -8.49 -15.58 -1.60
C ASP A 8 -9.04 -14.36 -2.27
N LEU A 9 -8.76 -13.21 -1.76
CA LEU A 9 -9.18 -11.99 -2.42
C LEU A 9 -8.62 -11.93 -3.82
N ARG A 10 -7.38 -12.32 -3.98
CA ARG A 10 -6.76 -12.29 -5.28
C ARG A 10 -7.37 -13.32 -6.19
N LEU A 11 -7.68 -14.49 -5.67
CA LEU A 11 -8.35 -15.48 -6.45
C LEU A 11 -9.72 -15.04 -6.88
N LEU A 12 -10.46 -14.42 -6.00
CA LEU A 12 -11.76 -13.92 -6.35
C LEU A 12 -11.66 -12.89 -7.45
N ASN A 13 -10.66 -12.05 -7.38
CA ASN A 13 -10.46 -11.07 -8.45
C ASN A 13 -10.18 -11.74 -9.77
N LEU A 14 -9.43 -12.82 -9.78
CA LEU A 14 -9.19 -13.53 -11.00
C LEU A 14 -10.45 -14.16 -11.53
N GLN A 15 -11.24 -14.74 -10.66
CA GLN A 15 -12.47 -15.36 -11.09
C GLN A 15 -13.44 -14.38 -11.68
N ARG A 16 -13.41 -13.17 -11.18
CA ARG A 16 -14.28 -12.14 -11.69
C ARG A 16 -13.60 -11.27 -12.70
N GLY A 17 -12.43 -11.67 -13.13
CA GLY A 17 -11.67 -10.88 -14.05
C GLY A 17 -12.39 -10.54 -15.31
N THR A 18 -13.16 -11.48 -15.84
CA THR A 18 -13.92 -11.20 -17.03
C THR A 18 -14.93 -10.11 -16.82
N LEU A 19 -15.56 -10.09 -15.67
CA LEU A 19 -16.56 -9.07 -15.37
C LEU A 19 -15.95 -7.73 -15.06
N MET A 20 -14.74 -7.74 -14.50
CA MET A 20 -14.13 -6.55 -14.00
C MET A 20 -12.92 -6.12 -14.82
N ALA A 21 -12.77 -6.66 -16.02
CA ALA A 21 -11.55 -6.45 -16.79
C ALA A 21 -11.19 -4.97 -16.91
N GLY A 22 -12.14 -4.12 -17.23
CA GLY A 22 -11.85 -2.71 -17.39
C GLY A 22 -11.36 -2.06 -16.12
N LYS A 23 -11.87 -2.52 -14.99
CA LYS A 23 -11.47 -1.94 -13.72
C LYS A 23 -10.16 -2.49 -13.21
N GLN A 24 -9.84 -3.72 -13.58
CA GLN A 24 -8.58 -4.30 -13.17
C GLN A 24 -7.40 -3.58 -13.77
N ASP A 25 -7.61 -2.94 -14.92
CA ASP A 25 -6.54 -2.22 -15.58
C ASP A 25 -6.37 -0.81 -15.06
N ASP A 26 -7.29 -0.36 -14.18
CA ASP A 26 -7.14 0.97 -13.59
C ASP A 26 -5.94 0.97 -12.67
N LEU A 27 -5.05 1.90 -12.93
CA LEU A 27 -3.89 2.11 -12.08
C LEU A 27 -3.99 3.47 -11.43
N SER A 28 -3.53 3.56 -10.20
CA SER A 28 -3.46 4.84 -9.51
C SER A 28 -2.23 4.87 -8.62
N GLY A 29 -1.97 6.04 -8.05
CA GLY A 29 -0.84 6.23 -7.17
C GLY A 29 -1.06 7.40 -6.26
N CYS A 30 -0.26 7.47 -5.21
CA CYS A 30 -0.29 8.59 -4.31
C CYS A 30 0.94 8.57 -3.42
N THR A 31 1.17 9.68 -2.74
CA THR A 31 2.17 9.75 -1.69
C THR A 31 1.46 9.73 -0.35
N PHE A 32 2.19 9.42 0.71
CA PHE A 32 1.59 9.34 2.03
C PHE A 32 2.56 9.73 3.12
N GLU A 33 2.00 10.11 4.26
CA GLU A 33 2.76 10.30 5.49
C GLU A 33 1.94 9.78 6.65
N VAL A 34 2.55 8.90 7.46
CA VAL A 34 1.92 8.30 8.63
C VAL A 34 2.56 8.89 9.87
N HIS A 35 1.71 9.36 10.78
CA HIS A 35 2.11 9.95 12.07
C HIS A 35 1.69 9.02 13.20
N GLY A 36 2.49 8.99 14.24
CA GLY A 36 2.20 8.19 15.43
C GLY A 36 3.42 7.41 15.85
N LYS A 37 3.19 6.30 16.54
CA LYS A 37 4.29 5.40 16.91
C LYS A 37 4.50 4.44 15.76
N VAL A 38 5.31 4.87 14.80
CA VAL A 38 5.49 4.14 13.54
C VAL A 38 6.96 3.89 13.21
N GLN A 39 7.89 4.33 14.04
CA GLN A 39 9.30 3.99 13.88
C GLN A 39 9.73 3.07 15.01
N GLY A 40 10.64 2.15 14.72
CA GLY A 40 11.11 1.19 15.72
C GLY A 40 10.12 0.08 16.01
N VAL A 41 9.10 -0.08 15.17
CA VAL A 41 8.06 -1.09 15.36
C VAL A 41 7.85 -1.91 14.09
N PHE A 42 8.88 -1.96 13.23
CA PHE A 42 8.87 -2.73 11.98
C PHE A 42 7.79 -2.28 11.00
N PHE A 43 7.37 -1.02 11.09
CA PHE A 43 6.31 -0.52 10.23
C PHE A 43 6.67 -0.68 8.75
N ARG A 44 7.88 -0.27 8.37
CA ARG A 44 8.31 -0.36 6.97
C ARG A 44 8.33 -1.78 6.45
N LYS A 45 8.78 -2.73 7.29
CA LYS A 45 8.84 -4.14 6.90
C LYS A 45 7.45 -4.68 6.59
N TYR A 46 6.51 -4.48 7.51
CA TYR A 46 5.15 -5.00 7.32
C TYR A 46 4.45 -4.29 6.17
N ALA A 47 4.68 -2.99 6.03
CA ALA A 47 4.08 -2.23 4.93
C ALA A 47 4.59 -2.74 3.59
N ALA A 48 5.90 -2.96 3.48
CA ALA A 48 6.48 -3.45 2.24
C ALA A 48 5.96 -4.83 1.88
N GLU A 49 5.79 -5.70 2.88
CA GLU A 49 5.24 -7.02 2.63
C GLU A 49 3.81 -6.92 2.10
N PHE A 50 3.00 -6.08 2.72
CA PHE A 50 1.63 -5.90 2.25
C PHE A 50 1.60 -5.38 0.82
N ALA A 51 2.42 -4.37 0.55
CA ALA A 51 2.47 -3.77 -0.77
C ALA A 51 2.85 -4.80 -1.82
N LYS A 52 3.89 -5.60 -1.55
CA LYS A 52 4.37 -6.60 -2.52
C LYS A 52 3.33 -7.66 -2.79
N VAL A 53 2.68 -8.16 -1.74
CA VAL A 53 1.64 -9.18 -1.90
C VAL A 53 0.50 -8.66 -2.75
N ASN A 54 0.22 -7.37 -2.67
CA ASN A 54 -0.89 -6.77 -3.39
C ASN A 54 -0.49 -6.14 -4.72
N GLY A 55 0.72 -6.41 -5.19
CA GLY A 55 1.12 -5.96 -6.51
C GLY A 55 1.41 -4.48 -6.61
N LEU A 56 1.75 -3.83 -5.49
CA LEU A 56 2.08 -2.42 -5.48
C LEU A 56 3.57 -2.22 -5.63
N VAL A 57 3.94 -1.10 -6.23
CA VAL A 57 5.33 -0.69 -6.39
C VAL A 57 5.49 0.71 -5.78
N GLY A 58 6.73 1.08 -5.45
CA GLY A 58 6.99 2.36 -4.83
C GLY A 58 8.08 2.27 -3.78
N TRP A 59 7.94 3.05 -2.71
CA TRP A 59 8.97 3.08 -1.68
C TRP A 59 8.40 3.59 -0.37
N ILE A 60 9.13 3.33 0.72
CA ILE A 60 8.74 3.74 2.07
C ILE A 60 10.00 4.03 2.86
N MET A 61 9.94 5.07 3.71
CA MET A 61 11.13 5.48 4.44
C MET A 61 10.73 6.21 5.74
N ASN A 62 11.60 6.14 6.75
CA ASN A 62 11.45 6.91 7.97
C ASN A 62 11.96 8.33 7.74
N THR A 63 11.35 9.31 8.40
CA THR A 63 11.82 10.69 8.37
C THR A 63 12.49 11.05 9.69
N GLU A 64 13.20 12.17 9.69
CA GLU A 64 13.82 12.68 10.91
C GLU A 64 12.79 13.16 11.91
N SER A 65 11.60 13.51 11.46
CA SER A 65 10.56 14.00 12.36
C SER A 65 9.75 12.88 13.01
N GLY A 66 10.11 11.63 12.76
CA GLY A 66 9.45 10.52 13.44
C GLY A 66 8.32 9.89 12.64
N THR A 67 8.05 10.39 11.46
CA THR A 67 6.99 9.84 10.61
C THR A 67 7.52 8.82 9.64
N VAL A 68 6.61 8.15 8.93
CA VAL A 68 6.94 7.27 7.83
C VAL A 68 6.29 7.86 6.58
N VAL A 69 7.07 7.99 5.51
CA VAL A 69 6.57 8.56 4.26
C VAL A 69 6.83 7.59 3.13
N GLY A 70 6.13 7.80 2.04
CA GLY A 70 6.37 6.99 0.86
C GLY A 70 5.47 7.35 -0.30
N GLU A 71 5.59 6.52 -1.32
CA GLU A 71 4.80 6.65 -2.53
C GLU A 71 4.50 5.25 -3.03
N PHE A 72 3.30 5.03 -3.55
CA PHE A 72 2.96 3.72 -4.09
C PHE A 72 2.02 3.85 -5.26
N GLU A 73 2.10 2.86 -6.12
CA GLU A 73 1.33 2.78 -7.36
C GLU A 73 0.93 1.33 -7.61
N GLY A 74 -0.19 1.17 -8.26
CA GLY A 74 -0.63 -0.14 -8.71
C GLY A 74 -2.09 -0.15 -9.05
N PRO A 75 -2.69 -1.35 -9.12
CA PRO A 75 -4.13 -1.46 -9.36
C PRO A 75 -4.90 -0.68 -8.32
N SER A 76 -5.91 0.06 -8.76
CA SER A 76 -6.63 0.96 -7.86
C SER A 76 -7.24 0.23 -6.67
N VAL A 77 -7.68 -1.00 -6.85
CA VAL A 77 -8.24 -1.76 -5.73
C VAL A 77 -7.17 -2.06 -4.69
N SER A 78 -5.94 -2.33 -5.13
CA SER A 78 -4.82 -2.57 -4.23
C SER A 78 -4.38 -1.28 -3.54
N VAL A 79 -4.42 -0.18 -4.27
CA VAL A 79 -4.10 1.14 -3.70
C VAL A 79 -5.06 1.44 -2.56
N ASP A 80 -6.35 1.20 -2.76
CA ASP A 80 -7.34 1.43 -1.71
C ASP A 80 -7.10 0.53 -0.50
N ALA A 81 -6.74 -0.72 -0.74
CA ALA A 81 -6.44 -1.65 0.35
C ALA A 81 -5.24 -1.19 1.16
N PHE A 82 -4.20 -0.70 0.49
CA PHE A 82 -3.00 -0.24 1.19
C PHE A 82 -3.26 1.05 1.96
N LYS A 83 -4.09 1.95 1.40
CA LYS A 83 -4.50 3.14 2.15
C LYS A 83 -5.17 2.75 3.46
N HIS A 84 -6.05 1.76 3.39
CA HIS A 84 -6.73 1.29 4.60
C HIS A 84 -5.72 0.72 5.60
N TRP A 85 -4.77 -0.08 5.12
CA TRP A 85 -3.74 -0.67 5.96
C TRP A 85 -2.89 0.41 6.64
N LEU A 86 -2.45 1.41 5.86
CA LEU A 86 -1.60 2.48 6.38
C LEU A 86 -2.32 3.35 7.41
N ARG A 87 -3.62 3.51 7.26
CA ARG A 87 -4.39 4.38 8.14
C ARG A 87 -4.91 3.66 9.38
N ASN A 88 -5.26 2.40 9.25
CA ASN A 88 -6.04 1.72 10.28
C ASN A 88 -5.38 0.48 10.87
N ILE A 89 -4.42 -0.11 10.22
CA ILE A 89 -3.87 -1.39 10.67
C ILE A 89 -2.42 -1.25 11.14
N GLY A 90 -1.51 -1.00 10.22
CA GLY A 90 -0.10 -0.84 10.56
C GLY A 90 0.55 -2.14 11.02
N SER A 91 1.78 -2.02 11.54
CA SER A 91 2.49 -3.16 12.11
C SER A 91 1.91 -3.48 13.50
N PRO A 92 2.18 -4.70 14.01
CA PRO A 92 1.51 -5.15 15.25
C PRO A 92 1.68 -4.23 16.45
N LYS A 93 2.83 -3.57 16.57
CA LYS A 93 3.07 -2.71 17.74
C LYS A 93 3.01 -1.23 17.41
N SER A 94 2.56 -0.89 16.20
CA SER A 94 2.45 0.52 15.83
C SER A 94 1.17 1.12 16.41
N GLN A 95 1.18 2.45 16.52
CA GLN A 95 -0.01 3.22 16.87
C GLN A 95 -0.08 4.35 15.87
N ILE A 96 -1.13 4.36 15.09
CA ILE A 96 -1.28 5.33 14.02
C ILE A 96 -2.18 6.45 14.50
N ASP A 97 -1.62 7.66 14.57
CA ASP A 97 -2.41 8.84 14.94
C ASP A 97 -3.19 9.35 13.73
N ARG A 98 -2.53 9.42 12.59
CA ARG A 98 -3.19 9.82 11.35
C ARG A 98 -2.31 9.45 10.17
N CYS A 99 -2.94 9.34 9.02
CA CYS A 99 -2.24 9.10 7.76
C CYS A 99 -2.82 10.05 6.72
N GLN A 100 -1.94 10.78 6.06
CA GLN A 100 -2.34 11.75 5.04
C GLN A 100 -1.89 11.24 3.69
N PHE A 101 -2.78 11.35 2.69
CA PHE A 101 -2.48 10.97 1.32
C PHE A 101 -2.52 12.21 0.43
N LYS A 102 -1.54 12.31 -0.46
CA LYS A 102 -1.42 13.43 -1.38
C LYS A 102 -1.10 12.93 -2.77
N ASN A 103 -1.25 13.79 -3.76
CA ASN A 103 -0.93 13.46 -5.16
C ASN A 103 -1.65 12.22 -5.63
N GLU A 104 -2.91 12.10 -5.22
CA GLU A 104 -3.72 10.96 -5.66
C GLU A 104 -4.07 11.17 -7.12
N ARG A 105 -3.79 10.15 -7.93
CA ARG A 105 -3.93 10.31 -9.36
C ARG A 105 -4.12 8.99 -10.06
N ARG A 106 -4.78 9.05 -11.20
CA ARG A 106 -4.82 7.92 -12.12
C ARG A 106 -3.56 7.96 -12.96
N ILE A 107 -3.02 6.80 -13.26
CA ILE A 107 -1.81 6.71 -14.07
C ILE A 107 -2.03 5.69 -15.17
N SER A 108 -1.29 5.85 -16.25
CA SER A 108 -1.39 4.93 -17.38
C SER A 108 -0.33 3.85 -17.33
N GLN A 109 0.72 4.06 -16.56
CA GLN A 109 1.78 3.07 -16.42
C GLN A 109 2.49 3.27 -15.09
N LEU A 110 3.11 2.22 -14.60
CA LEU A 110 3.85 2.28 -13.34
C LEU A 110 5.17 3.00 -13.55
N HIS A 111 5.60 3.73 -12.52
CA HIS A 111 6.86 4.47 -12.54
C HIS A 111 7.96 3.81 -11.71
N PHE A 112 7.63 2.74 -11.02
CA PHE A 112 8.58 1.98 -10.21
C PHE A 112 8.50 0.53 -10.62
N GLU A 113 9.58 -0.21 -10.38
CA GLU A 113 9.61 -1.64 -10.71
C GLU A 113 9.34 -2.52 -9.51
N ASN A 114 9.64 -2.03 -8.32
CA ASN A 114 9.53 -2.81 -7.10
C ASN A 114 9.00 -1.93 -5.98
N PHE A 115 8.75 -2.54 -4.84
CA PHE A 115 8.47 -1.78 -3.63
C PHE A 115 9.69 -1.89 -2.71
N ASN A 116 10.32 -0.76 -2.44
CA ASN A 116 11.59 -0.73 -1.73
C ASN A 116 11.51 0.04 -0.42
N ILE A 117 12.28 -0.43 0.56
CA ILE A 117 12.46 0.31 1.80
C ILE A 117 13.70 1.18 1.62
N ARG A 118 13.54 2.47 1.80
CA ARG A 118 14.64 3.42 1.76
C ARG A 118 15.09 3.74 3.16
N ARG A 119 16.39 3.97 3.29
CA ARG A 119 16.97 4.25 4.59
C ARG A 119 17.56 5.66 4.70
#